data_ee6c9794af9793b9e6fbbf3a7da0d1b8
#
_entry.id   ee6c9794af9793b9e6fbbf3a7da0d1b8
#
_cell.length_a   1.000
_cell.length_b   1.000
_cell.length_c   1.000
_cell.angle_alpha   90.00
_cell.angle_beta   90.00
_cell.angle_gamma   90.00
#
_symmetry.space_group_name_H-M   'P 1'
#
loop_
_entity.id
_entity.type
_entity.pdbx_description
1 polymer ?
#
loop_
_entity_poly.entity_id
_entity_poly.type
_entity_poly.pdbx_seq_one_letter_code
_entity_poly.pdbx_strand_id
1 'polypeptide(L)'
;MLPVLAAGCVFGGIVEAPRELPVLQEVDVLVIGGGSGAVQAAQKAAACGASVFLAAPRPYLGDDIAGTMRLRLADDAVPQTELCKALFTQVPVVSEASRLFTYGYSVKPETVKPDNHFDRLKDGQWGNPREFSVQFNSDVIIRYDLQSEVTLAPSRLIAFHRPGHFSAPGRVTVEASTDNVAWTRLAEVTEHKPEAGGQEAVSFELPLTGKARYLRVTCALVGRFQLLGEVIINTADSTAARQVVSEVNPMKVKKTFDDALLAAGVSFLTGCFATEPLIDADGRVSGAVVANKSGRQAVVAKVVIDATERAEVCRLAGAQARPFPAGSHTFTRMVIAGEAPKAEGMTVRETLGLYEVPVGKDKIMGRLFACDITLPMTDGSPAAFAEVEDRKSVV
;
A
#
# COMPACT_ATOMS: atom_id res chain seq x y z
N MET A 1 -35.61 -13.06 26.82
CA MET A 1 -34.22 -13.51 26.93
C MET A 1 -34.22 -15.02 26.99
N LEU A 2 -34.11 -15.67 25.86
CA LEU A 2 -34.00 -17.15 25.76
C LEU A 2 -32.50 -17.47 25.62
N PRO A 3 -31.95 -18.39 26.41
CA PRO A 3 -30.55 -18.80 26.24
C PRO A 3 -30.45 -19.63 24.94
N VAL A 4 -29.63 -19.16 24.02
CA VAL A 4 -29.18 -19.98 22.89
C VAL A 4 -28.24 -21.03 23.46
N LEU A 5 -28.72 -22.23 23.63
CA LEU A 5 -27.91 -23.41 23.85
C LEU A 5 -27.10 -23.67 22.58
N ALA A 6 -25.80 -23.30 22.60
CA ALA A 6 -24.85 -23.79 21.64
C ALA A 6 -24.67 -25.29 21.85
N ALA A 7 -25.47 -26.09 21.14
CA ALA A 7 -25.20 -27.50 20.99
C ALA A 7 -23.90 -27.66 20.21
N GLY A 8 -22.81 -27.90 20.89
CA GLY A 8 -21.56 -28.34 20.27
C GLY A 8 -21.81 -29.65 19.56
N CYS A 9 -22.05 -29.65 18.27
CA CYS A 9 -22.00 -30.86 17.45
C CYS A 9 -20.56 -31.37 17.49
N VAL A 10 -20.31 -32.37 18.32
CA VAL A 10 -19.10 -33.19 18.22
C VAL A 10 -19.29 -34.06 16.96
N PHE A 11 -18.81 -33.53 15.83
CA PHE A 11 -18.71 -34.35 14.63
C PHE A 11 -17.61 -35.38 14.88
N GLY A 12 -17.97 -36.68 14.87
CA GLY A 12 -16.99 -37.76 14.87
C GLY A 12 -16.07 -37.60 13.64
N GLY A 13 -14.78 -37.81 13.81
CA GLY A 13 -13.85 -37.80 12.69
C GLY A 13 -14.23 -38.84 11.64
N ILE A 14 -14.15 -38.45 10.36
CA ILE A 14 -14.29 -39.37 9.22
C ILE A 14 -12.90 -39.83 8.84
N VAL A 15 -12.66 -41.12 8.80
CA VAL A 15 -11.39 -41.70 8.34
C VAL A 15 -11.34 -41.65 6.82
N GLU A 16 -10.37 -40.98 6.27
CA GLU A 16 -10.09 -40.98 4.83
C GLU A 16 -9.42 -42.31 4.47
N ALA A 17 -9.85 -42.92 3.37
CA ALA A 17 -9.24 -44.16 2.88
C ALA A 17 -7.77 -43.89 2.46
N PRO A 18 -6.82 -44.79 2.76
CA PRO A 18 -5.45 -44.68 2.29
C PRO A 18 -5.41 -44.56 0.77
N ARG A 19 -4.65 -43.62 0.28
CA ARG A 19 -4.45 -43.39 -1.18
C ARG A 19 -3.05 -42.90 -1.47
N GLU A 20 -2.55 -43.22 -2.65
CA GLU A 20 -1.33 -42.60 -3.16
C GLU A 20 -1.61 -41.15 -3.59
N LEU A 21 -0.67 -40.26 -3.30
CA LEU A 21 -0.72 -38.88 -3.76
C LEU A 21 0.27 -38.70 -4.94
N PRO A 22 -0.16 -38.08 -6.04
CA PRO A 22 0.76 -37.73 -7.11
C PRO A 22 1.85 -36.78 -6.57
N VAL A 23 3.09 -37.03 -6.93
CA VAL A 23 4.21 -36.13 -6.62
C VAL A 23 4.22 -34.99 -7.64
N LEU A 24 4.02 -33.77 -7.19
CA LEU A 24 4.04 -32.57 -8.00
C LEU A 24 5.47 -32.14 -8.31
N GLN A 25 6.31 -32.14 -7.29
CA GLN A 25 7.71 -31.72 -7.37
C GLN A 25 8.57 -32.47 -6.34
N GLU A 26 9.85 -32.68 -6.71
CA GLU A 26 10.92 -33.04 -5.80
C GLU A 26 11.99 -31.98 -5.86
N VAL A 27 12.29 -31.31 -4.74
CA VAL A 27 13.19 -30.17 -4.66
C VAL A 27 14.07 -30.20 -3.42
N ASP A 28 15.09 -29.38 -3.41
CA ASP A 28 15.90 -29.20 -2.20
C ASP A 28 15.15 -28.40 -1.16
N VAL A 29 14.43 -27.33 -1.60
CA VAL A 29 13.72 -26.43 -0.69
C VAL A 29 12.28 -26.20 -1.19
N LEU A 30 11.33 -26.49 -0.31
CA LEU A 30 9.93 -26.09 -0.47
C LEU A 30 9.69 -24.84 0.38
N VAL A 31 9.23 -23.76 -0.25
CA VAL A 31 8.77 -22.55 0.43
C VAL A 31 7.25 -22.48 0.39
N ILE A 32 6.60 -22.31 1.52
CA ILE A 32 5.14 -22.24 1.65
C ILE A 32 4.77 -20.83 2.09
N GLY A 33 4.02 -20.12 1.25
CA GLY A 33 3.63 -18.73 1.46
C GLY A 33 3.72 -17.92 0.17
N GLY A 34 3.08 -16.76 0.13
CA GLY A 34 3.03 -15.90 -1.05
C GLY A 34 3.48 -14.46 -0.78
N GLY A 35 3.77 -14.12 0.47
CA GLY A 35 4.21 -12.78 0.87
C GLY A 35 5.66 -12.47 0.54
N SER A 36 6.10 -11.25 0.87
CA SER A 36 7.45 -10.76 0.61
C SER A 36 8.55 -11.63 1.23
N GLY A 37 8.29 -12.16 2.43
CA GLY A 37 9.20 -13.08 3.13
C GLY A 37 9.39 -14.41 2.38
N ALA A 38 8.30 -14.97 1.84
CA ALA A 38 8.34 -16.21 1.05
C ALA A 38 9.17 -16.02 -0.23
N VAL A 39 8.92 -14.94 -0.96
CA VAL A 39 9.66 -14.63 -2.21
C VAL A 39 11.15 -14.44 -1.94
N GLN A 40 11.50 -13.71 -0.89
CA GLN A 40 12.92 -13.50 -0.52
C GLN A 40 13.61 -14.80 -0.07
N ALA A 41 12.89 -15.65 0.70
CA ALA A 41 13.41 -16.95 1.12
C ALA A 41 13.69 -17.85 -0.09
N ALA A 42 12.76 -17.91 -1.04
CA ALA A 42 12.90 -18.69 -2.26
C ALA A 42 14.06 -18.19 -3.12
N GLN A 43 14.18 -16.87 -3.35
CA GLN A 43 15.30 -16.28 -4.08
C GLN A 43 16.64 -16.61 -3.43
N LYS A 44 16.71 -16.52 -2.09
CA LYS A 44 17.93 -16.76 -1.37
C LYS A 44 18.35 -18.23 -1.42
N ALA A 45 17.40 -19.15 -1.30
CA ALA A 45 17.65 -20.58 -1.45
C ALA A 45 18.16 -20.92 -2.85
N ALA A 46 17.51 -20.38 -3.89
CA ALA A 46 17.95 -20.56 -5.29
C ALA A 46 19.36 -19.97 -5.53
N ALA A 47 19.66 -18.81 -4.97
CA ALA A 47 20.99 -18.19 -5.07
C ALA A 47 22.09 -19.02 -4.37
N CYS A 48 21.74 -19.90 -3.43
CA CYS A 48 22.65 -20.88 -2.83
C CYS A 48 22.78 -22.18 -3.67
N GLY A 49 22.16 -22.25 -4.85
CA GLY A 49 22.24 -23.40 -5.76
C GLY A 49 21.18 -24.49 -5.48
N ALA A 50 20.23 -24.25 -4.60
CA ALA A 50 19.14 -25.19 -4.32
C ALA A 50 18.08 -25.19 -5.42
N SER A 51 17.52 -26.34 -5.76
CA SER A 51 16.25 -26.43 -6.48
C SER A 51 15.11 -26.01 -5.54
N VAL A 52 14.26 -25.08 -6.01
CA VAL A 52 13.23 -24.47 -5.14
C VAL A 52 11.85 -24.54 -5.78
N PHE A 53 10.86 -24.93 -4.98
CA PHE A 53 9.45 -24.79 -5.32
C PHE A 53 8.75 -23.90 -4.29
N LEU A 54 7.95 -22.94 -4.75
CA LEU A 54 7.15 -22.06 -3.87
C LEU A 54 5.66 -22.34 -4.06
N ALA A 55 4.96 -22.71 -2.99
CA ALA A 55 3.53 -22.91 -2.94
C ALA A 55 2.84 -21.70 -2.30
N ALA A 56 2.14 -20.89 -3.10
CA ALA A 56 1.47 -19.68 -2.65
C ALA A 56 -0.05 -19.88 -2.54
N PRO A 57 -0.68 -19.63 -1.38
CA PRO A 57 -2.10 -19.87 -1.20
C PRO A 57 -2.99 -18.88 -1.96
N ARG A 58 -2.56 -17.64 -2.13
CA ARG A 58 -3.29 -16.62 -2.87
C ARG A 58 -3.08 -16.76 -4.38
N PRO A 59 -3.98 -16.22 -5.23
CA PRO A 59 -3.84 -16.26 -6.69
C PRO A 59 -2.79 -15.28 -7.23
N TYR A 60 -2.00 -14.64 -6.37
CA TYR A 60 -0.92 -13.71 -6.68
C TYR A 60 0.09 -13.66 -5.53
N LEU A 61 1.30 -13.20 -5.82
CA LEU A 61 2.36 -12.98 -4.84
C LEU A 61 2.30 -11.56 -4.25
N GLY A 62 2.86 -11.37 -3.04
CA GLY A 62 2.91 -10.09 -2.36
C GLY A 62 1.60 -9.68 -1.69
N ASP A 63 0.84 -10.64 -1.18
CA ASP A 63 -0.42 -10.42 -0.47
C ASP A 63 -0.26 -9.62 0.82
N ASP A 64 0.88 -9.73 1.49
CA ASP A 64 1.26 -8.93 2.66
C ASP A 64 1.44 -7.42 2.34
N ILE A 65 1.70 -7.07 1.09
CA ILE A 65 1.84 -5.68 0.62
C ILE A 65 0.62 -5.27 -0.22
N ALA A 66 0.40 -5.98 -1.34
CA ALA A 66 -0.66 -5.63 -2.28
C ALA A 66 -2.07 -5.95 -1.74
N GLY A 67 -2.24 -7.08 -1.06
CA GLY A 67 -3.53 -7.50 -0.50
C GLY A 67 -3.94 -6.69 0.73
N THR A 68 -2.97 -6.21 1.50
CA THR A 68 -3.19 -5.36 2.66
C THR A 68 -3.14 -3.87 2.34
N MET A 69 -2.85 -3.50 1.09
CA MET A 69 -2.66 -2.10 0.64
C MET A 69 -1.58 -1.35 1.43
N ARG A 70 -0.60 -2.06 1.98
CA ARG A 70 0.59 -1.47 2.64
C ARG A 70 1.63 -1.09 1.59
N LEU A 71 1.30 -0.12 0.77
CA LEU A 71 2.03 0.23 -0.45
C LEU A 71 3.19 1.20 -0.21
N ARG A 72 3.51 1.47 1.04
CA ARG A 72 4.55 2.41 1.44
C ARG A 72 5.38 1.84 2.59
N LEU A 73 6.67 2.13 2.59
CA LEU A 73 7.53 1.88 3.75
C LEU A 73 7.27 2.91 4.86
N ALA A 74 7.61 2.55 6.09
CA ALA A 74 7.69 3.51 7.17
C ALA A 74 8.71 4.61 6.83
N ASP A 75 8.53 5.81 7.41
CA ASP A 75 9.27 7.01 7.00
C ASP A 75 10.78 6.93 7.24
N ASP A 76 11.20 6.15 8.22
CA ASP A 76 12.59 5.90 8.58
C ASP A 76 13.15 4.59 7.99
N ALA A 77 12.30 3.82 7.30
CA ALA A 77 12.70 2.55 6.73
C ALA A 77 13.53 2.72 5.45
N VAL A 78 14.71 2.13 5.45
CA VAL A 78 15.57 2.07 4.27
C VAL A 78 15.42 0.70 3.63
N PRO A 79 15.16 0.62 2.29
CA PRO A 79 15.11 -0.66 1.59
C PRO A 79 16.42 -1.44 1.73
N GLN A 80 16.36 -2.59 2.40
CA GLN A 80 17.56 -3.39 2.71
C GLN A 80 17.85 -4.46 1.66
N THR A 81 16.82 -5.05 1.07
CA THR A 81 16.96 -6.14 0.11
C THR A 81 16.76 -5.65 -1.33
N GLU A 82 17.31 -6.36 -2.31
CA GLU A 82 17.14 -6.02 -3.72
C GLU A 82 15.66 -6.01 -4.14
N LEU A 83 14.86 -6.93 -3.60
CA LEU A 83 13.42 -6.95 -3.83
C LEU A 83 12.75 -5.68 -3.29
N CYS A 84 13.11 -5.26 -2.07
CA CYS A 84 12.60 -4.04 -1.45
C CYS A 84 13.03 -2.80 -2.23
N LYS A 85 14.28 -2.72 -2.70
CA LYS A 85 14.78 -1.64 -3.55
C LYS A 85 14.07 -1.58 -4.90
N ALA A 86 13.76 -2.74 -5.50
CA ALA A 86 13.02 -2.80 -6.77
C ALA A 86 11.58 -2.30 -6.63
N LEU A 87 10.96 -2.54 -5.48
CA LEU A 87 9.61 -2.03 -5.18
C LEU A 87 9.63 -0.55 -4.84
N PHE A 88 10.42 -0.17 -3.85
CA PHE A 88 10.44 1.15 -3.24
C PHE A 88 11.65 1.92 -3.74
N THR A 89 11.54 2.44 -4.94
CA THR A 89 12.60 3.25 -5.55
C THR A 89 12.79 4.54 -4.76
N GLN A 90 14.01 4.79 -4.33
CA GLN A 90 14.38 6.09 -3.79
C GLN A 90 14.61 7.05 -4.98
N VAL A 91 13.89 8.16 -4.99
CA VAL A 91 14.06 9.19 -6.02
C VAL A 91 15.05 10.22 -5.53
N PRO A 92 16.15 10.48 -6.24
CA PRO A 92 17.10 11.55 -5.88
C PRO A 92 16.45 12.93 -5.97
N VAL A 93 16.85 13.84 -5.11
CA VAL A 93 16.43 15.26 -5.14
C VAL A 93 17.05 15.96 -6.34
N VAL A 94 16.25 16.59 -7.16
CA VAL A 94 16.72 17.35 -8.33
C VAL A 94 16.65 18.86 -8.12
N SER A 95 16.04 19.40 -7.07
CA SER A 95 15.98 20.84 -6.84
C SER A 95 16.35 21.25 -5.41
N GLU A 96 17.20 22.28 -5.31
CA GLU A 96 17.66 22.85 -4.04
C GLU A 96 16.57 23.64 -3.30
N ALA A 97 15.46 23.97 -3.94
CA ALA A 97 14.45 24.90 -3.43
C ALA A 97 13.12 24.24 -3.01
N SER A 98 12.88 22.98 -3.35
CA SER A 98 11.65 22.29 -2.97
C SER A 98 11.94 21.02 -2.21
N ARG A 99 11.17 20.80 -1.15
CA ARG A 99 11.25 19.55 -0.41
C ARG A 99 10.61 18.42 -1.22
N LEU A 100 11.23 17.27 -1.18
CA LEU A 100 10.62 16.07 -1.72
C LEU A 100 9.40 15.68 -0.88
N PHE A 101 8.30 15.55 -1.56
CA PHE A 101 7.03 15.12 -1.01
C PHE A 101 6.39 14.10 -1.95
N THR A 102 5.53 13.25 -1.40
CA THR A 102 4.58 12.50 -2.20
C THR A 102 3.24 13.22 -2.19
N TYR A 103 2.47 13.11 -3.27
CA TYR A 103 1.17 13.73 -3.34
C TYR A 103 0.16 12.87 -4.10
N GLY A 104 -1.10 13.20 -3.91
CA GLY A 104 -2.22 12.59 -4.61
C GLY A 104 -3.38 13.57 -4.74
N TYR A 105 -4.36 13.23 -5.57
CA TYR A 105 -5.49 14.08 -5.91
C TYR A 105 -6.81 13.55 -5.37
N SER A 106 -7.77 14.43 -5.07
CA SER A 106 -9.15 14.05 -4.72
C SER A 106 -9.98 13.60 -5.94
N VAL A 107 -9.56 14.01 -7.13
CA VAL A 107 -10.19 13.69 -8.40
C VAL A 107 -9.12 13.33 -9.41
N LYS A 108 -9.42 12.48 -10.37
CA LYS A 108 -8.48 12.11 -11.42
C LYS A 108 -8.21 13.29 -12.35
N PRO A 109 -6.95 13.56 -12.71
CA PRO A 109 -6.63 14.49 -13.78
C PRO A 109 -7.25 14.06 -15.13
N GLU A 110 -7.57 15.04 -15.97
CA GLU A 110 -8.08 14.78 -17.31
C GLU A 110 -7.06 14.04 -18.19
N THR A 111 -7.55 13.16 -19.05
CA THR A 111 -6.70 12.33 -19.93
C THR A 111 -5.91 13.13 -20.96
N VAL A 112 -6.33 14.36 -21.23
CA VAL A 112 -5.62 15.29 -22.14
C VAL A 112 -4.31 15.79 -21.53
N LYS A 113 -4.27 15.95 -20.20
CA LYS A 113 -3.10 16.41 -19.42
C LYS A 113 -3.00 15.62 -18.11
N PRO A 114 -2.64 14.34 -18.21
CA PRO A 114 -2.60 13.46 -17.05
C PRO A 114 -1.32 13.69 -16.23
N ASP A 115 -1.41 13.24 -14.98
CA ASP A 115 -0.25 13.01 -14.13
C ASP A 115 -0.26 11.56 -13.63
N ASN A 116 0.23 10.67 -14.46
CA ASN A 116 0.14 9.22 -14.22
C ASN A 116 1.13 8.71 -13.16
N HIS A 117 2.15 9.51 -12.86
CA HIS A 117 3.24 9.12 -11.97
C HIS A 117 3.32 9.96 -10.70
N PHE A 118 2.42 10.94 -10.52
CA PHE A 118 2.45 11.91 -9.42
C PHE A 118 3.80 12.61 -9.29
N ASP A 119 4.33 13.08 -10.40
CA ASP A 119 5.61 13.77 -10.49
C ASP A 119 5.52 15.16 -11.16
N ARG A 120 4.49 15.45 -11.92
CA ARG A 120 4.34 16.68 -12.69
C ARG A 120 4.24 17.95 -11.85
N LEU A 121 3.71 17.88 -10.64
CA LEU A 121 3.64 19.05 -9.76
C LEU A 121 4.89 19.24 -8.89
N LYS A 122 5.97 18.51 -9.17
CA LYS A 122 7.25 18.60 -8.45
C LYS A 122 8.47 18.32 -9.34
N ASP A 123 8.31 18.41 -10.65
CA ASP A 123 9.39 18.16 -11.61
C ASP A 123 10.24 19.41 -11.89
N GLY A 124 9.89 20.56 -11.32
CA GLY A 124 10.57 21.82 -11.50
C GLY A 124 10.33 22.46 -12.85
N GLN A 125 9.27 22.09 -13.56
CA GLN A 125 8.99 22.52 -14.92
C GLN A 125 7.61 23.16 -15.05
N TRP A 126 7.59 24.42 -15.52
CA TRP A 126 6.36 25.16 -15.85
C TRP A 126 6.52 26.04 -17.09
N GLY A 127 7.38 25.64 -18.03
CA GLY A 127 7.72 26.41 -19.23
C GLY A 127 6.53 26.78 -20.10
N ASN A 128 5.64 25.83 -20.36
CA ASN A 128 4.41 26.08 -21.09
C ASN A 128 3.27 25.17 -20.67
N PRO A 129 1.98 25.64 -20.77
CA PRO A 129 0.84 24.85 -20.28
C PRO A 129 0.52 23.62 -21.14
N ARG A 130 1.08 23.49 -22.35
CA ARG A 130 0.80 22.30 -23.19
C ARG A 130 1.55 21.07 -22.71
N GLU A 131 2.77 21.27 -22.21
CA GLU A 131 3.69 20.19 -21.83
C GLU A 131 3.74 19.97 -20.31
N PHE A 132 3.69 21.06 -19.53
CA PHE A 132 4.00 21.07 -18.11
C PHE A 132 2.78 21.39 -17.23
N SER A 133 1.57 20.95 -17.63
CA SER A 133 0.40 21.16 -16.79
C SER A 133 -0.40 19.88 -16.55
N VAL A 134 -1.10 19.87 -15.43
CA VAL A 134 -2.12 18.89 -15.07
C VAL A 134 -3.48 19.55 -15.12
N GLN A 135 -4.44 18.95 -15.80
CA GLN A 135 -5.77 19.53 -16.01
C GLN A 135 -6.82 18.94 -15.09
N PHE A 136 -7.65 19.82 -14.52
CA PHE A 136 -8.85 19.46 -13.77
C PHE A 136 -10.06 20.27 -14.24
N ASN A 137 -11.19 19.60 -14.40
CA ASN A 137 -12.47 20.18 -14.79
C ASN A 137 -13.40 20.39 -13.58
N SER A 138 -12.87 20.30 -12.38
CA SER A 138 -13.57 20.49 -11.11
C SER A 138 -12.62 21.08 -10.08
N ASP A 139 -13.14 21.36 -8.88
CA ASP A 139 -12.32 21.57 -7.71
C ASP A 139 -11.44 20.36 -7.45
N VAL A 140 -10.22 20.59 -7.03
CA VAL A 140 -9.29 19.52 -6.68
C VAL A 140 -8.65 19.77 -5.32
N ILE A 141 -8.54 18.74 -4.51
CA ILE A 141 -7.70 18.73 -3.31
C ILE A 141 -6.45 17.94 -3.64
N ILE A 142 -5.29 18.58 -3.53
CA ILE A 142 -4.00 17.93 -3.63
C ILE A 142 -3.51 17.66 -2.21
N ARG A 143 -3.20 16.42 -1.91
CA ARG A 143 -2.73 15.98 -0.60
C ARG A 143 -1.25 15.69 -0.69
N TYR A 144 -0.53 16.22 0.27
CA TYR A 144 0.92 16.06 0.39
C TYR A 144 1.27 15.33 1.67
N ASP A 145 2.22 14.41 1.58
CA ASP A 145 2.97 13.90 2.72
C ASP A 145 4.43 14.36 2.59
N LEU A 146 4.85 15.19 3.53
CA LEU A 146 6.20 15.75 3.59
C LEU A 146 7.21 14.77 4.19
N GLN A 147 6.79 13.52 4.40
CA GLN A 147 7.58 12.38 4.88
C GLN A 147 7.94 12.43 6.37
N SER A 148 8.01 13.60 6.96
CA SER A 148 8.21 13.80 8.38
C SER A 148 7.60 15.13 8.81
N GLU A 149 7.41 15.35 10.10
CA GLU A 149 7.08 16.66 10.63
C GLU A 149 8.21 17.65 10.33
N VAL A 150 7.84 18.79 9.78
CA VAL A 150 8.79 19.85 9.37
C VAL A 150 8.26 21.22 9.73
N THR A 151 9.14 22.17 9.85
CA THR A 151 8.78 23.59 9.96
C THR A 151 8.59 24.15 8.55
N LEU A 152 7.36 24.56 8.26
CA LEU A 152 6.99 25.14 6.97
C LEU A 152 7.57 26.54 6.81
N ALA A 153 7.83 26.91 5.57
CA ALA A 153 8.24 28.25 5.16
C ALA A 153 7.34 28.72 4.00
N PRO A 154 7.34 30.03 3.67
CA PRO A 154 6.56 30.55 2.55
C PRO A 154 6.79 29.74 1.27
N SER A 155 5.71 29.27 0.71
CA SER A 155 5.66 28.32 -0.41
C SER A 155 4.85 28.93 -1.56
N ARG A 156 4.75 28.26 -2.70
CA ARG A 156 3.94 28.75 -3.80
C ARG A 156 3.36 27.63 -4.66
N LEU A 157 2.22 27.91 -5.26
CA LEU A 157 1.59 27.10 -6.28
C LEU A 157 1.66 27.82 -7.61
N ILE A 158 2.20 27.17 -8.63
CA ILE A 158 2.26 27.67 -10.01
C ILE A 158 1.12 27.03 -10.80
N ALA A 159 0.35 27.88 -11.45
CA ALA A 159 -0.74 27.50 -12.32
C ALA A 159 -0.62 28.28 -13.64
N PHE A 160 -1.53 27.99 -14.56
CA PHE A 160 -1.56 28.70 -15.84
C PHE A 160 -2.87 29.48 -16.00
N HIS A 161 -2.76 30.68 -16.53
CA HIS A 161 -3.90 31.56 -16.77
C HIS A 161 -3.80 32.22 -18.14
N ARG A 162 -4.86 32.04 -18.96
CA ARG A 162 -5.04 32.73 -20.24
C ARG A 162 -6.49 33.18 -20.36
N PRO A 163 -6.75 34.49 -20.28
CA PRO A 163 -8.10 35.03 -20.40
C PRO A 163 -8.85 34.50 -21.63
N GLY A 164 -10.10 34.03 -21.42
CA GLY A 164 -10.92 33.47 -22.47
C GLY A 164 -10.63 32.03 -22.90
N HIS A 165 -9.58 31.39 -22.35
CA HIS A 165 -9.22 30.02 -22.71
C HIS A 165 -9.21 29.07 -21.51
N PHE A 166 -8.42 29.36 -20.48
CA PHE A 166 -8.35 28.60 -19.24
C PHE A 166 -8.01 29.53 -18.05
N SER A 167 -8.41 29.12 -16.88
CA SER A 167 -8.23 29.92 -15.67
C SER A 167 -7.30 29.22 -14.68
N ALA A 168 -6.51 30.01 -13.97
CA ALA A 168 -5.91 29.58 -12.73
C ALA A 168 -7.04 29.32 -11.69
N PRO A 169 -6.78 28.62 -10.59
CA PRO A 169 -7.71 28.50 -9.47
C PRO A 169 -8.23 29.88 -9.03
N GLY A 170 -9.52 29.99 -8.74
CA GLY A 170 -10.08 31.24 -8.20
C GLY A 170 -9.77 31.43 -6.73
N ARG A 171 -9.46 30.34 -6.04
CA ARG A 171 -9.03 30.34 -4.63
C ARG A 171 -8.19 29.10 -4.36
N VAL A 172 -7.12 29.31 -3.61
CA VAL A 172 -6.25 28.25 -3.11
C VAL A 172 -6.32 28.25 -1.59
N THR A 173 -6.75 27.18 -0.97
CA THR A 173 -6.80 27.00 0.49
C THR A 173 -5.79 25.95 0.90
N VAL A 174 -5.01 26.21 1.93
CA VAL A 174 -4.04 25.27 2.48
C VAL A 174 -4.40 24.92 3.92
N GLU A 175 -4.51 23.62 4.19
CA GLU A 175 -4.65 23.05 5.52
C GLU A 175 -3.45 22.16 5.84
N ALA A 176 -3.07 22.13 7.11
CA ALA A 176 -1.94 21.35 7.59
C ALA A 176 -2.33 20.41 8.72
N SER A 177 -1.61 19.32 8.85
CA SER A 177 -1.74 18.34 9.92
C SER A 177 -0.38 17.71 10.24
N THR A 178 -0.19 17.31 11.50
CA THR A 178 0.97 16.51 11.92
C THR A 178 0.65 15.01 11.96
N ASP A 179 -0.62 14.65 12.13
CA ASP A 179 -1.12 13.28 12.35
C ASP A 179 -2.05 12.75 11.24
N ASN A 180 -2.37 13.60 10.24
CA ASN A 180 -3.34 13.30 9.18
C ASN A 180 -4.80 13.09 9.69
N VAL A 181 -5.09 13.50 10.89
CA VAL A 181 -6.41 13.40 11.55
C VAL A 181 -6.97 14.79 11.85
N ALA A 182 -6.24 15.57 12.61
CA ALA A 182 -6.61 16.95 12.95
C ALA A 182 -6.01 17.93 11.92
N TRP A 183 -6.85 18.78 11.34
CA TRP A 183 -6.45 19.70 10.28
C TRP A 183 -6.68 21.15 10.68
N THR A 184 -5.68 21.97 10.43
CA THR A 184 -5.73 23.42 10.70
C THR A 184 -5.52 24.18 9.40
N ARG A 185 -6.39 25.15 9.10
CA ARG A 185 -6.22 26.05 7.96
C ARG A 185 -5.05 26.99 8.21
N LEU A 186 -4.10 27.00 7.28
CA LEU A 186 -2.93 27.88 7.31
C LEU A 186 -3.06 29.10 6.41
N ALA A 187 -3.65 28.92 5.22
CA ALA A 187 -3.75 30.00 4.24
C ALA A 187 -5.01 29.86 3.37
N GLU A 188 -5.50 31.01 2.91
CA GLU A 188 -6.47 31.14 1.84
C GLU A 188 -6.02 32.28 0.93
N VAL A 189 -5.79 32.01 -0.35
CA VAL A 189 -5.22 32.94 -1.33
C VAL A 189 -6.11 32.98 -2.58
N THR A 190 -6.48 34.16 -3.01
CA THR A 190 -7.25 34.39 -4.23
C THR A 190 -6.48 35.15 -5.29
N GLU A 191 -5.41 35.84 -4.89
CA GLU A 191 -4.58 36.63 -5.79
C GLU A 191 -3.42 35.83 -6.32
N HIS A 192 -3.14 36.00 -7.60
CA HIS A 192 -1.96 35.47 -8.26
C HIS A 192 -1.24 36.55 -9.04
N LYS A 193 0.04 36.34 -9.28
CA LYS A 193 0.88 37.22 -10.07
C LYS A 193 1.59 36.46 -11.20
N PRO A 194 2.03 37.13 -12.27
CA PRO A 194 2.82 36.47 -13.32
C PRO A 194 4.03 35.77 -12.74
N GLU A 195 4.30 34.55 -13.19
CA GLU A 195 5.46 33.74 -12.79
C GLU A 195 6.52 33.76 -13.88
N ALA A 196 7.78 33.99 -13.50
CA ALA A 196 8.91 33.99 -14.42
C ALA A 196 9.21 32.54 -14.90
N GLY A 197 9.75 32.43 -16.10
CA GLY A 197 10.21 31.18 -16.69
C GLY A 197 9.12 30.33 -17.35
N GLY A 198 7.85 30.75 -17.31
CA GLY A 198 6.74 30.04 -17.96
C GLY A 198 5.85 30.92 -18.79
N GLN A 199 5.40 30.42 -19.95
CA GLN A 199 4.39 31.06 -20.77
C GLN A 199 3.03 30.94 -20.09
N GLU A 200 2.33 32.06 -19.87
CA GLU A 200 1.01 32.08 -19.22
C GLU A 200 1.02 31.54 -17.77
N ALA A 201 2.22 31.39 -17.17
CA ALA A 201 2.38 30.91 -15.80
C ALA A 201 2.06 32.05 -14.80
N VAL A 202 1.35 31.67 -13.75
CA VAL A 202 1.01 32.53 -12.61
C VAL A 202 1.32 31.81 -11.30
N SER A 203 1.68 32.54 -10.26
CA SER A 203 1.95 31.98 -8.95
C SER A 203 1.04 32.53 -7.87
N PHE A 204 0.59 31.63 -6.99
CA PHE A 204 -0.06 31.94 -5.72
C PHE A 204 1.00 31.84 -4.62
N GLU A 205 1.23 32.92 -3.91
CA GLU A 205 2.11 32.93 -2.74
C GLU A 205 1.36 32.34 -1.55
N LEU A 206 1.89 31.26 -1.00
CA LEU A 206 1.32 30.54 0.12
C LEU A 206 2.12 30.88 1.38
N PRO A 207 1.64 31.75 2.29
CA PRO A 207 2.36 32.19 3.47
C PRO A 207 2.33 31.12 4.58
N LEU A 208 2.89 29.95 4.27
CA LEU A 208 2.89 28.82 5.18
C LEU A 208 3.86 29.02 6.34
N THR A 209 3.43 28.65 7.53
CA THR A 209 4.23 28.70 8.76
C THR A 209 3.79 27.56 9.70
N GLY A 210 4.58 27.30 10.76
CA GLY A 210 4.28 26.26 11.73
C GLY A 210 4.81 24.90 11.33
N LYS A 211 4.40 23.87 12.06
CA LYS A 211 4.83 22.49 11.85
C LYS A 211 3.75 21.67 11.16
N ALA A 212 4.17 20.88 10.20
CA ALA A 212 3.29 19.93 9.52
C ALA A 212 4.07 18.74 8.96
N ARG A 213 3.39 17.62 8.84
CA ARG A 213 3.78 16.50 7.99
C ARG A 213 2.89 16.38 6.76
N TYR A 214 1.60 16.68 6.93
CA TYR A 214 0.62 16.56 5.86
C TYR A 214 0.06 17.92 5.49
N LEU A 215 -0.18 18.13 4.19
CA LEU A 215 -0.85 19.31 3.67
C LEU A 215 -2.02 18.91 2.76
N ARG A 216 -3.06 19.72 2.77
CA ARG A 216 -4.14 19.72 1.77
C ARG A 216 -4.14 21.07 1.07
N VAL A 217 -3.96 21.07 -0.23
CA VAL A 217 -4.08 22.26 -1.05
C VAL A 217 -5.34 22.12 -1.88
N THR A 218 -6.37 22.89 -1.56
CA THR A 218 -7.61 22.91 -2.31
C THR A 218 -7.57 24.02 -3.34
N CYS A 219 -7.72 23.65 -4.61
CA CYS A 219 -7.79 24.56 -5.75
C CYS A 219 -9.24 24.63 -6.22
N ALA A 220 -9.92 25.74 -5.98
CA ALA A 220 -11.30 25.96 -6.40
C ALA A 220 -11.34 26.40 -7.88
N LEU A 221 -12.10 25.67 -8.69
CA LEU A 221 -12.25 25.95 -10.10
C LEU A 221 -13.03 27.24 -10.35
N VAL A 222 -12.54 28.07 -11.28
CA VAL A 222 -13.27 29.17 -11.88
C VAL A 222 -13.25 28.99 -13.40
N GLY A 223 -14.43 28.93 -14.00
CA GLY A 223 -14.57 28.70 -15.43
C GLY A 223 -14.66 27.22 -15.81
N ARG A 224 -14.12 26.84 -16.97
CA ARG A 224 -14.34 25.52 -17.56
C ARG A 224 -13.38 24.46 -17.06
N PHE A 225 -12.12 24.81 -16.92
CA PHE A 225 -11.06 23.95 -16.40
C PHE A 225 -9.89 24.78 -15.90
N GLN A 226 -9.09 24.19 -15.02
CA GLN A 226 -7.89 24.77 -14.48
C GLN A 226 -6.67 23.93 -14.85
N LEU A 227 -5.52 24.59 -15.02
CA LEU A 227 -4.25 23.97 -15.33
C LEU A 227 -3.25 24.28 -14.20
N LEU A 228 -2.77 23.25 -13.53
CA LEU A 228 -1.76 23.36 -12.48
C LEU A 228 -0.41 22.96 -13.05
N GLY A 229 0.64 23.71 -12.73
CA GLY A 229 1.98 23.49 -13.21
C GLY A 229 2.91 22.87 -12.17
N GLU A 230 3.14 23.57 -11.05
CA GLU A 230 4.12 23.15 -10.06
C GLU A 230 3.67 23.55 -8.65
N VAL A 231 4.06 22.78 -7.64
CA VAL A 231 3.88 23.15 -6.23
C VAL A 231 5.22 23.13 -5.52
N ILE A 232 5.66 24.30 -5.10
CA ILE A 232 6.92 24.47 -4.40
C ILE A 232 6.63 24.63 -2.92
N ILE A 233 6.92 23.59 -2.14
CA ILE A 233 6.76 23.59 -0.69
C ILE A 233 8.13 23.80 -0.06
N ASN A 234 8.31 24.95 0.58
CA ASN A 234 9.54 25.29 1.28
C ASN A 234 9.44 24.92 2.77
N THR A 235 10.58 24.60 3.35
CA THR A 235 10.72 24.33 4.77
C THR A 235 11.93 25.05 5.33
N ALA A 236 11.96 25.28 6.65
CA ALA A 236 13.12 25.90 7.31
C ALA A 236 14.43 25.11 7.08
N ASP A 237 14.29 23.79 6.86
CA ASP A 237 15.42 22.87 6.64
C ASP A 237 15.60 22.50 5.15
N SER A 238 15.18 23.37 4.22
CA SER A 238 15.13 23.09 2.78
C SER A 238 16.48 22.74 2.11
N THR A 239 17.58 22.89 2.83
CA THR A 239 18.93 22.53 2.35
C THR A 239 19.32 21.06 2.56
N ALA A 240 18.55 20.30 3.32
CA ALA A 240 18.86 18.87 3.56
C ALA A 240 18.23 17.99 2.49
N ALA A 241 19.05 17.37 1.65
CA ALA A 241 18.60 16.36 0.70
C ALA A 241 18.03 15.13 1.46
N ARG A 242 16.73 14.90 1.36
CA ARG A 242 16.08 13.66 1.85
C ARG A 242 15.69 12.76 0.70
N GLN A 243 15.94 11.48 0.89
CA GLN A 243 15.45 10.45 -0.03
C GLN A 243 13.97 10.19 0.27
N VAL A 244 13.14 10.21 -0.77
CA VAL A 244 11.71 9.87 -0.66
C VAL A 244 11.48 8.47 -1.18
N VAL A 245 10.79 7.67 -0.38
CA VAL A 245 10.34 6.36 -0.82
C VAL A 245 8.98 6.52 -1.49
N SER A 246 8.91 6.21 -2.78
CA SER A 246 7.67 6.30 -3.55
C SER A 246 6.67 5.24 -3.10
N GLU A 247 5.39 5.58 -3.09
CA GLU A 247 4.31 4.61 -2.96
C GLU A 247 4.30 3.69 -4.19
N VAL A 248 4.18 2.38 -3.96
CA VAL A 248 4.07 1.40 -5.03
C VAL A 248 2.62 1.08 -5.34
N ASN A 249 2.33 0.75 -6.58
CA ASN A 249 1.01 0.28 -6.91
C ASN A 249 0.91 -1.26 -6.76
N PRO A 250 -0.28 -1.82 -6.43
CA PRO A 250 -0.44 -3.27 -6.22
C PRO A 250 0.00 -4.13 -7.40
N MET A 251 -0.19 -3.67 -8.64
CA MET A 251 0.23 -4.41 -9.83
C MET A 251 1.75 -4.45 -9.99
N LYS A 252 2.45 -3.37 -9.61
CA LYS A 252 3.92 -3.36 -9.57
C LYS A 252 4.43 -4.38 -8.56
N VAL A 253 3.80 -4.49 -7.37
CA VAL A 253 4.18 -5.50 -6.37
C VAL A 253 4.09 -6.90 -6.94
N LYS A 254 2.92 -7.26 -7.49
CA LYS A 254 2.68 -8.59 -8.07
C LYS A 254 3.69 -8.90 -9.17
N LYS A 255 3.84 -8.00 -10.14
CA LYS A 255 4.79 -8.18 -11.24
C LYS A 255 6.24 -8.30 -10.77
N THR A 256 6.67 -7.46 -9.83
CA THR A 256 8.05 -7.51 -9.32
C THR A 256 8.34 -8.83 -8.63
N PHE A 257 7.37 -9.41 -7.92
CA PHE A 257 7.54 -10.68 -7.23
C PHE A 257 7.57 -11.86 -8.19
N ASP A 258 6.69 -11.86 -9.20
CA ASP A 258 6.71 -12.86 -10.28
C ASP A 258 8.05 -12.81 -11.02
N ASP A 259 8.47 -11.64 -11.48
CA ASP A 259 9.74 -11.43 -12.18
C ASP A 259 10.95 -11.88 -11.33
N ALA A 260 10.91 -11.62 -10.03
CA ALA A 260 11.98 -11.97 -9.09
C ALA A 260 12.15 -13.49 -8.93
N LEU A 261 11.06 -14.25 -8.85
CA LEU A 261 11.10 -15.71 -8.80
C LEU A 261 11.53 -16.31 -10.13
N LEU A 262 11.00 -15.80 -11.24
CA LEU A 262 11.35 -16.26 -12.58
C LEU A 262 12.84 -16.02 -12.88
N ALA A 263 13.35 -14.84 -12.55
CA ALA A 263 14.78 -14.53 -12.72
C ALA A 263 15.70 -15.40 -11.85
N ALA A 264 15.22 -15.84 -10.69
CA ALA A 264 15.94 -16.76 -9.81
C ALA A 264 15.81 -18.24 -10.21
N GLY A 265 15.05 -18.56 -11.26
CA GLY A 265 14.80 -19.94 -11.69
C GLY A 265 13.94 -20.75 -10.70
N VAL A 266 13.16 -20.06 -9.85
CA VAL A 266 12.26 -20.70 -8.87
C VAL A 266 10.98 -21.14 -9.57
N SER A 267 10.61 -22.41 -9.42
CA SER A 267 9.28 -22.90 -9.80
C SER A 267 8.27 -22.52 -8.74
N PHE A 268 7.12 -22.00 -9.13
CA PHE A 268 6.07 -21.64 -8.17
C PHE A 268 4.67 -21.87 -8.70
N LEU A 269 3.72 -22.04 -7.76
CA LEU A 269 2.31 -22.22 -8.07
C LEU A 269 1.46 -21.37 -7.11
N THR A 270 0.62 -20.53 -7.68
CA THR A 270 -0.39 -19.74 -6.94
C THR A 270 -1.70 -20.51 -6.80
N GLY A 271 -2.55 -20.15 -5.81
CA GLY A 271 -3.75 -20.91 -5.49
C GLY A 271 -3.42 -22.34 -5.02
N CYS A 272 -2.29 -22.49 -4.32
CA CYS A 272 -1.75 -23.75 -3.86
C CYS A 272 -1.58 -23.71 -2.33
N PHE A 273 -2.42 -24.46 -1.62
CA PHE A 273 -2.49 -24.47 -0.17
C PHE A 273 -1.74 -25.68 0.39
N ALA A 274 -0.82 -25.49 1.32
CA ALA A 274 -0.29 -26.58 2.10
C ALA A 274 -1.33 -27.06 3.13
N THR A 275 -1.58 -28.36 3.19
CA THR A 275 -2.61 -28.94 4.04
C THR A 275 -2.04 -29.81 5.16
N GLU A 276 -0.89 -30.46 4.91
CA GLU A 276 -0.26 -31.37 5.85
C GLU A 276 1.26 -31.40 5.61
N PRO A 277 2.09 -31.56 6.66
CA PRO A 277 3.49 -31.89 6.46
C PRO A 277 3.64 -33.34 6.01
N LEU A 278 4.60 -33.62 5.14
CA LEU A 278 5.09 -34.99 4.92
C LEU A 278 6.13 -35.33 5.96
N ILE A 279 5.97 -36.45 6.63
CA ILE A 279 6.88 -36.91 7.66
C ILE A 279 7.53 -38.21 7.17
N ASP A 280 8.85 -38.27 7.17
CA ASP A 280 9.60 -39.48 6.79
C ASP A 280 9.63 -40.53 7.91
N ALA A 281 10.27 -41.67 7.62
CA ALA A 281 10.38 -42.78 8.57
C ALA A 281 11.16 -42.41 9.84
N ASP A 282 12.01 -41.40 9.78
CA ASP A 282 12.81 -40.90 10.92
C ASP A 282 12.04 -39.82 11.73
N GLY A 283 10.81 -39.51 11.36
CA GLY A 283 9.98 -38.49 12.00
C GLY A 283 10.33 -37.05 11.59
N ARG A 284 11.07 -36.86 10.51
CA ARG A 284 11.46 -35.53 10.00
C ARG A 284 10.49 -35.03 8.94
N VAL A 285 10.34 -33.72 8.87
CA VAL A 285 9.57 -33.10 7.77
C VAL A 285 10.35 -33.25 6.46
N SER A 286 9.77 -33.97 5.52
CA SER A 286 10.33 -34.30 4.19
C SER A 286 9.55 -33.69 3.03
N GLY A 287 8.69 -32.68 3.32
CA GLY A 287 7.87 -32.00 2.33
C GLY A 287 6.53 -31.58 2.89
N ALA A 288 5.59 -31.37 1.98
CA ALA A 288 4.20 -31.07 2.35
C ALA A 288 3.20 -31.62 1.32
N VAL A 289 2.00 -31.93 1.77
CA VAL A 289 0.84 -32.13 0.90
C VAL A 289 0.25 -30.77 0.56
N VAL A 290 0.07 -30.53 -0.73
CA VAL A 290 -0.53 -29.30 -1.25
C VAL A 290 -1.86 -29.62 -1.93
N ALA A 291 -2.81 -28.68 -1.81
CA ALA A 291 -4.08 -28.72 -2.50
C ALA A 291 -4.19 -27.54 -3.48
N ASN A 292 -4.54 -27.84 -4.71
CA ASN A 292 -4.71 -26.86 -5.78
C ASN A 292 -5.85 -27.30 -6.73
N LYS A 293 -5.99 -26.65 -7.88
CA LYS A 293 -7.04 -26.99 -8.85
C LYS A 293 -6.96 -28.42 -9.40
N SER A 294 -5.78 -29.04 -9.34
CA SER A 294 -5.57 -30.44 -9.76
C SER A 294 -5.82 -31.45 -8.64
N GLY A 295 -6.22 -31.01 -7.47
CA GLY A 295 -6.46 -31.83 -6.28
C GLY A 295 -5.30 -31.80 -5.30
N ARG A 296 -5.18 -32.85 -4.47
CA ARG A 296 -4.10 -33.03 -3.49
C ARG A 296 -2.89 -33.69 -4.14
N GLN A 297 -1.72 -33.12 -3.93
CA GLN A 297 -0.44 -33.56 -4.46
C GLN A 297 0.66 -33.45 -3.40
N ALA A 298 1.69 -34.24 -3.52
CA ALA A 298 2.86 -34.19 -2.63
C ALA A 298 3.95 -33.33 -3.26
N VAL A 299 4.60 -32.49 -2.46
CA VAL A 299 5.88 -31.87 -2.78
C VAL A 299 6.91 -32.42 -1.82
N VAL A 300 7.88 -33.18 -2.36
CA VAL A 300 8.97 -33.75 -1.57
C VAL A 300 10.11 -32.75 -1.51
N ALA A 301 10.65 -32.51 -0.33
CA ALA A 301 11.72 -31.54 -0.13
C ALA A 301 12.65 -31.93 1.00
N LYS A 302 13.93 -31.60 0.88
CA LYS A 302 14.93 -31.80 1.95
C LYS A 302 14.73 -30.79 3.09
N VAL A 303 14.25 -29.56 2.74
CA VAL A 303 13.96 -28.48 3.67
C VAL A 303 12.62 -27.86 3.33
N VAL A 304 11.80 -27.60 4.36
CA VAL A 304 10.55 -26.86 4.24
C VAL A 304 10.68 -25.53 4.98
N ILE A 305 10.42 -24.44 4.28
CA ILE A 305 10.38 -23.09 4.85
C ILE A 305 8.91 -22.66 4.93
N ASP A 306 8.39 -22.58 6.15
CA ASP A 306 7.06 -22.05 6.39
C ASP A 306 7.11 -20.53 6.49
N ALA A 307 6.71 -19.87 5.43
CA ALA A 307 6.58 -18.42 5.34
C ALA A 307 5.10 -17.99 5.32
N THR A 308 4.22 -18.80 5.92
CA THR A 308 2.81 -18.46 6.11
C THR A 308 2.67 -17.47 7.28
N GLU A 309 1.60 -16.69 7.29
CA GLU A 309 1.37 -15.66 8.31
C GLU A 309 1.33 -16.20 9.76
N ARG A 310 0.95 -17.47 9.93
CA ARG A 310 0.71 -18.08 11.25
C ARG A 310 1.51 -19.35 11.48
N ALA A 311 2.60 -19.56 10.75
CA ALA A 311 3.41 -20.77 10.82
C ALA A 311 2.55 -22.05 10.75
N GLU A 312 1.67 -22.11 9.77
CA GLU A 312 0.61 -23.12 9.68
C GLU A 312 1.17 -24.53 9.55
N VAL A 313 2.16 -24.71 8.68
CA VAL A 313 2.77 -26.01 8.44
C VAL A 313 3.67 -26.42 9.61
N CYS A 314 4.41 -25.48 10.20
CA CYS A 314 5.22 -25.71 11.39
C CYS A 314 4.34 -26.24 12.56
N ARG A 315 3.16 -25.63 12.76
CA ARG A 315 2.23 -26.05 13.81
C ARG A 315 1.64 -27.42 13.52
N LEU A 316 1.30 -27.70 12.27
CA LEU A 316 0.83 -29.04 11.87
C LEU A 316 1.91 -30.10 12.02
N ALA A 317 3.18 -29.73 11.88
CA ALA A 317 4.33 -30.60 12.16
C ALA A 317 4.68 -30.70 13.65
N GLY A 318 3.88 -30.13 14.55
CA GLY A 318 4.05 -30.24 16.00
C GLY A 318 5.00 -29.22 16.62
N ALA A 319 5.44 -28.18 15.86
CA ALA A 319 6.27 -27.13 16.43
C ALA A 319 5.51 -26.33 17.50
N GLN A 320 6.19 -26.05 18.61
CA GLN A 320 5.64 -25.22 19.68
C GLN A 320 5.70 -23.75 19.27
N ALA A 321 4.55 -23.09 19.31
CA ALA A 321 4.44 -21.66 19.05
C ALA A 321 4.10 -20.91 20.35
N ARG A 322 4.60 -19.68 20.49
CA ARG A 322 4.11 -18.80 21.54
C ARG A 322 2.67 -18.41 21.22
N PRO A 323 1.74 -18.57 22.18
CA PRO A 323 0.37 -18.12 21.97
C PRO A 323 0.34 -16.60 21.76
N PHE A 324 -0.56 -16.14 20.93
CA PHE A 324 -0.84 -14.72 20.79
C PHE A 324 -1.37 -14.21 22.15
N PRO A 325 -0.85 -13.12 22.72
CA PRO A 325 -1.21 -12.71 24.06
C PRO A 325 -2.64 -12.18 24.13
N ALA A 326 -3.35 -12.46 25.22
CA ALA A 326 -4.58 -11.76 25.56
C ALA A 326 -4.30 -10.27 25.79
N GLY A 327 -5.29 -9.41 25.55
CA GLY A 327 -5.20 -7.96 25.77
C GLY A 327 -5.86 -7.15 24.68
N SER A 328 -5.66 -5.83 24.73
CA SER A 328 -6.14 -4.90 23.71
C SER A 328 -5.11 -4.81 22.57
N HIS A 329 -5.55 -5.06 21.36
CA HIS A 329 -4.72 -5.01 20.16
C HIS A 329 -5.29 -4.04 19.14
N THR A 330 -4.42 -3.25 18.51
CA THR A 330 -4.82 -2.36 17.43
C THR A 330 -4.64 -3.07 16.09
N PHE A 331 -5.72 -3.10 15.32
CA PHE A 331 -5.77 -3.65 13.98
C PHE A 331 -5.97 -2.54 12.97
N THR A 332 -5.11 -2.48 11.97
CA THR A 332 -5.26 -1.54 10.86
C THR A 332 -5.99 -2.22 9.72
N ARG A 333 -7.09 -1.63 9.26
CA ARG A 333 -7.79 -2.02 8.04
C ARG A 333 -7.64 -0.93 6.99
N MET A 334 -7.24 -1.31 5.79
CA MET A 334 -7.19 -0.39 4.66
C MET A 334 -8.52 -0.43 3.92
N VAL A 335 -9.13 0.73 3.73
CA VAL A 335 -10.46 0.87 3.11
C VAL A 335 -10.39 1.88 1.97
N ILE A 336 -10.91 1.51 0.81
CA ILE A 336 -11.10 2.44 -0.31
C ILE A 336 -12.54 2.93 -0.26
N ALA A 337 -12.73 4.23 -0.08
CA ALA A 337 -14.05 4.85 0.03
C ALA A 337 -14.08 6.24 -0.62
N GLY A 338 -15.27 6.73 -0.94
CA GLY A 338 -15.46 8.10 -1.41
C GLY A 338 -15.26 9.13 -0.31
N GLU A 339 -15.66 8.80 0.92
CA GLU A 339 -15.53 9.62 2.12
C GLU A 339 -14.86 8.82 3.24
N ALA A 340 -14.30 9.53 4.23
CA ALA A 340 -13.68 8.90 5.38
C ALA A 340 -14.71 8.05 6.15
N PRO A 341 -14.44 6.76 6.39
CA PRO A 341 -15.29 5.92 7.24
C PRO A 341 -15.44 6.51 8.63
N LYS A 342 -16.59 6.28 9.27
CA LYS A 342 -16.88 6.77 10.62
C LYS A 342 -17.40 5.61 11.45
N ALA A 343 -16.69 5.28 12.53
CA ALA A 343 -17.14 4.33 13.55
C ALA A 343 -16.60 4.74 14.91
N GLU A 344 -17.34 4.40 15.96
CA GLU A 344 -16.91 4.66 17.33
C GLU A 344 -15.66 3.84 17.68
N GLY A 345 -14.70 4.47 18.36
CA GLY A 345 -13.44 3.81 18.75
C GLY A 345 -12.44 3.58 17.61
N MET A 346 -12.68 4.15 16.44
CA MET A 346 -11.82 4.05 15.28
C MET A 346 -11.09 5.36 15.00
N THR A 347 -9.79 5.26 14.74
CA THR A 347 -8.99 6.36 14.19
C THR A 347 -8.79 6.17 12.69
N VAL A 348 -9.14 7.20 11.91
CA VAL A 348 -9.04 7.14 10.44
C VAL A 348 -7.98 8.11 9.96
N ARG A 349 -7.05 7.60 9.16
CA ARG A 349 -6.02 8.39 8.48
C ARG A 349 -6.17 8.20 6.98
N GLU A 350 -6.28 9.30 6.24
CA GLU A 350 -6.30 9.25 4.79
C GLU A 350 -4.88 9.07 4.24
N THR A 351 -4.70 8.13 3.31
CA THR A 351 -3.44 7.97 2.58
C THR A 351 -3.47 8.77 1.27
N LEU A 352 -2.35 8.85 0.58
CA LEU A 352 -2.25 9.62 -0.66
C LEU A 352 -2.87 8.92 -1.89
N GLY A 353 -3.22 7.65 -1.79
CA GLY A 353 -3.69 6.84 -2.93
C GLY A 353 -5.08 7.21 -3.42
N LEU A 354 -5.22 7.32 -4.75
CA LEU A 354 -6.50 7.34 -5.45
C LEU A 354 -6.64 6.08 -6.30
N TYR A 355 -7.77 5.41 -6.18
CA TYR A 355 -8.01 4.12 -6.83
C TYR A 355 -9.32 4.15 -7.61
N GLU A 356 -9.29 3.63 -8.84
CA GLU A 356 -10.52 3.37 -9.59
C GLU A 356 -11.24 2.17 -8.98
N VAL A 357 -12.48 2.38 -8.54
CA VAL A 357 -13.34 1.32 -7.99
C VAL A 357 -14.50 1.10 -8.97
N PRO A 358 -14.66 -0.11 -9.52
CA PRO A 358 -15.82 -0.40 -10.37
C PRO A 358 -17.09 -0.47 -9.51
N VAL A 359 -18.12 0.28 -9.90
CA VAL A 359 -19.43 0.27 -9.27
C VAL A 359 -20.48 -0.01 -10.35
N GLY A 360 -20.90 -1.25 -10.48
CA GLY A 360 -21.78 -1.67 -11.56
C GLY A 360 -21.12 -1.50 -12.94
N LYS A 361 -21.65 -0.61 -13.78
CA LYS A 361 -21.08 -0.27 -15.09
C LYS A 361 -20.15 0.93 -15.04
N ASP A 362 -20.13 1.66 -13.93
CA ASP A 362 -19.40 2.89 -13.75
C ASP A 362 -18.09 2.65 -12.98
N LYS A 363 -17.21 3.64 -13.03
CA LYS A 363 -15.98 3.69 -12.23
C LYS A 363 -16.01 4.95 -11.38
N ILE A 364 -15.81 4.78 -10.09
CA ILE A 364 -15.66 5.91 -9.18
C ILE A 364 -14.20 5.98 -8.67
N MET A 365 -13.76 7.17 -8.32
CA MET A 365 -12.46 7.36 -7.67
C MET A 365 -12.64 7.23 -6.16
N GLY A 366 -12.05 6.21 -5.59
CA GLY A 366 -11.99 5.98 -4.15
C GLY A 366 -10.68 6.48 -3.57
N ARG A 367 -10.73 6.98 -2.36
CA ARG A 367 -9.57 7.34 -1.54
C ARG A 367 -9.22 6.20 -0.62
N LEU A 368 -7.94 5.98 -0.35
CA LEU A 368 -7.48 4.94 0.57
C LEU A 368 -7.36 5.50 1.99
N PHE A 369 -8.02 4.85 2.93
CA PHE A 369 -8.00 5.17 4.34
C PHE A 369 -7.39 4.04 5.16
N ALA A 370 -6.52 4.36 6.10
CA ALA A 370 -6.07 3.46 7.14
C ALA A 370 -6.95 3.64 8.38
N CYS A 371 -7.70 2.61 8.72
CA CYS A 371 -8.64 2.60 9.83
C CYS A 371 -8.04 1.75 10.96
N ASP A 372 -7.62 2.39 12.03
CA ASP A 372 -7.07 1.72 13.22
C ASP A 372 -8.19 1.48 14.23
N ILE A 373 -8.41 0.22 14.57
CA ILE A 373 -9.44 -0.23 15.52
C ILE A 373 -8.74 -0.99 16.64
N THR A 374 -8.95 -0.57 17.88
CA THR A 374 -8.43 -1.27 19.05
C THR A 374 -9.51 -2.17 19.65
N LEU A 375 -9.25 -3.47 19.63
CA LEU A 375 -10.19 -4.49 20.07
C LEU A 375 -9.57 -5.39 21.14
N PRO A 376 -10.33 -5.78 22.18
CA PRO A 376 -9.88 -6.74 23.16
C PRO A 376 -9.90 -8.16 22.54
N MET A 377 -8.87 -8.94 22.84
CA MET A 377 -8.79 -10.36 22.55
C MET A 377 -8.61 -11.16 23.84
N THR A 378 -9.37 -12.22 24.00
CA THR A 378 -9.29 -13.11 25.17
C THR A 378 -8.07 -14.02 25.11
N ASP A 379 -7.70 -14.43 23.88
CA ASP A 379 -6.59 -15.34 23.60
C ASP A 379 -6.20 -15.28 22.11
N GLY A 380 -5.28 -16.11 21.68
CA GLY A 380 -4.87 -16.26 20.29
C GLY A 380 -5.55 -17.39 19.53
N SER A 381 -6.71 -17.84 19.98
CA SER A 381 -7.44 -18.92 19.29
C SER A 381 -8.01 -18.47 17.94
N PRO A 382 -8.27 -19.42 17.02
CA PRO A 382 -8.98 -19.11 15.78
C PRO A 382 -10.34 -18.46 16.01
N ALA A 383 -11.04 -18.82 17.09
CA ALA A 383 -12.33 -18.23 17.44
C ALA A 383 -12.20 -16.75 17.85
N ALA A 384 -11.20 -16.40 18.67
CA ALA A 384 -10.93 -15.02 19.04
C ALA A 384 -10.55 -14.17 17.83
N PHE A 385 -9.76 -14.69 16.89
CA PHE A 385 -9.45 -13.99 15.63
C PHE A 385 -10.69 -13.85 14.74
N ALA A 386 -11.56 -14.84 14.65
CA ALA A 386 -12.82 -14.75 13.90
C ALA A 386 -13.74 -13.67 14.48
N GLU A 387 -13.84 -13.57 15.82
CA GLU A 387 -14.59 -12.52 16.49
C GLU A 387 -14.03 -11.11 16.18
N VAL A 388 -12.69 -10.97 16.16
CA VAL A 388 -12.03 -9.71 15.80
C VAL A 388 -12.30 -9.35 14.34
N GLU A 389 -12.26 -10.32 13.42
CA GLU A 389 -12.59 -10.07 12.01
C GLU A 389 -14.05 -9.63 11.82
N ASP A 390 -14.98 -10.24 12.55
CA ASP A 390 -16.39 -9.82 12.55
C ASP A 390 -16.54 -8.39 13.06
N ARG A 391 -15.91 -8.05 14.17
CA ARG A 391 -15.93 -6.70 14.72
C ARG A 391 -15.26 -5.66 13.80
N LYS A 392 -14.22 -6.03 13.07
CA LYS A 392 -13.58 -5.16 12.06
C LYS A 392 -14.46 -4.92 10.84
N SER A 393 -15.44 -5.77 10.59
CA SER A 393 -16.31 -5.68 9.40
C SER A 393 -17.33 -4.53 9.48
N VAL A 394 -17.42 -3.82 10.60
CA VAL A 394 -18.26 -2.61 10.76
C VAL A 394 -17.69 -1.36 10.07
N VAL A 395 -16.48 -1.44 9.51
CA VAL A 395 -15.79 -0.36 8.78
C VAL A 395 -16.09 -0.41 7.29
#